data_d824f34a65f4ab83a0967f0fd613de89
#
_entry.id   d824f34a65f4ab83a0967f0fd613de89
#
_cell.length_a   1.000
_cell.length_b   1.000
_cell.length_c   1.000
_cell.angle_alpha   90.00
_cell.angle_beta   90.00
_cell.angle_gamma   90.00
#
_symmetry.space_group_name_H-M   'P 1'
#
loop_
_entity.id
_entity.type
_entity.pdbx_description
1 polymer ?
#
loop_
_entity_poly.entity_id
_entity_poly.type
_entity_poly.pdbx_seq_one_letter_code
_entity_poly.pdbx_strand_id
1 'polypeptide(L)'
;MTDVHSTDNHSTRRNFLRKAATATVTALTVSSILPSSGCSDTMKGSSRQAPKGLIGRHNVILFQGDSITDAGRDRASEKNANNPRAMGNGYVFIAASQLLAEHSDANLSIYNRGISGNKVFQLADRWDKDCIVLKPDVVSILIGVNDIWHTLNGSYKGTIEIYERDYRALMDRTRRELPGVKLVICEPFVLRCGAVNDKWFPEFDHYRATAKKIAADFNAIFVPFQSMFDAAVKNSPPNYWAADGVHPSMAGCHLMAQAWLKTVSKARA
;
A
#
# COMPACT_ATOMS: atom_id res chain seq x y z
N MET A 1 -42.72 0.34 51.61
CA MET A 1 -41.85 1.05 52.56
C MET A 1 -40.45 0.78 52.08
N THR A 2 -39.68 1.63 51.63
CA THR A 2 -39.44 3.09 51.52
C THR A 2 -38.49 3.24 50.31
N ASP A 3 -38.83 3.88 49.30
CA ASP A 3 -38.53 5.22 48.80
C ASP A 3 -37.09 5.73 48.88
N VAL A 4 -36.66 6.27 47.66
CA VAL A 4 -35.91 7.51 47.44
C VAL A 4 -34.37 7.36 47.39
N HIS A 5 -33.63 7.73 46.39
CA HIS A 5 -33.59 9.02 45.66
C HIS A 5 -32.79 8.90 44.35
N SER A 6 -33.35 9.51 43.33
CA SER A 6 -32.71 10.06 42.15
C SER A 6 -31.79 11.23 42.51
N THR A 7 -30.63 11.35 41.91
CA THR A 7 -30.02 12.66 41.65
C THR A 7 -29.36 12.67 40.29
N ASP A 8 -29.97 13.47 39.42
CA ASP A 8 -29.41 14.04 38.19
C ASP A 8 -28.06 14.72 38.42
N ASN A 9 -27.16 14.55 37.49
CA ASN A 9 -26.09 15.51 37.25
C ASN A 9 -25.88 15.72 35.75
N HIS A 10 -26.83 16.48 35.17
CA HIS A 10 -26.57 17.28 33.97
C HIS A 10 -25.79 18.53 34.40
N SER A 11 -24.70 18.77 33.74
CA SER A 11 -24.07 20.06 33.48
C SER A 11 -22.53 19.94 33.49
N THR A 12 -21.95 19.91 32.31
CA THR A 12 -20.80 20.78 31.92
C THR A 12 -20.37 20.47 30.49
N ARG A 13 -21.22 20.79 29.53
CA ARG A 13 -20.79 21.03 28.14
C ARG A 13 -21.26 22.43 27.78
N ARG A 14 -20.44 23.45 28.01
CA ARG A 14 -20.50 24.80 27.38
C ARG A 14 -19.44 25.64 28.03
N ASN A 15 -18.38 25.93 27.26
CA ASN A 15 -17.67 27.21 27.22
C ASN A 15 -16.24 26.99 26.73
N PHE A 16 -16.11 26.83 25.41
CA PHE A 16 -14.83 27.05 24.75
C PHE A 16 -15.10 27.71 23.39
N LEU A 17 -15.59 28.94 23.44
CA LEU A 17 -15.60 29.83 22.28
C LEU A 17 -15.67 31.28 22.80
N ARG A 18 -14.63 32.05 22.62
CA ARG A 18 -14.52 33.49 22.38
C ARG A 18 -13.26 34.06 22.97
N LYS A 19 -12.27 34.22 22.14
CA LYS A 19 -11.39 35.40 22.15
C LYS A 19 -10.96 35.62 20.70
N ALA A 20 -11.70 36.44 19.97
CA ALA A 20 -11.26 37.08 18.75
C ALA A 20 -10.47 38.36 19.17
N ALA A 21 -9.21 38.40 18.76
CA ALA A 21 -8.42 39.61 18.88
C ALA A 21 -8.51 40.39 17.56
N THR A 22 -9.07 41.56 17.62
CA THR A 22 -9.17 42.54 16.53
C THR A 22 -7.79 43.21 16.35
N ALA A 23 -7.16 43.00 15.20
CA ALA A 23 -5.98 43.73 14.79
C ALA A 23 -6.37 44.76 13.74
N THR A 24 -6.20 46.03 14.09
CA THR A 24 -6.44 47.20 13.25
C THR A 24 -5.30 47.35 12.24
N VAL A 25 -5.62 47.35 10.96
CA VAL A 25 -4.67 47.61 9.88
C VAL A 25 -4.73 49.10 9.54
N THR A 26 -3.62 49.80 9.77
CA THR A 26 -3.42 51.18 9.34
C THR A 26 -2.84 51.16 7.93
N ALA A 27 -3.56 51.72 6.98
CA ALA A 27 -3.10 51.89 5.61
C ALA A 27 -2.20 53.12 5.50
N LEU A 28 -0.98 52.92 5.07
CA LEU A 28 -0.09 53.98 4.59
C LEU A 28 -0.02 53.92 3.06
N THR A 29 -0.59 54.94 2.44
CA THR A 29 -0.47 55.22 1.00
C THR A 29 0.87 55.93 0.75
N VAL A 30 1.72 55.33 -0.08
CA VAL A 30 2.88 56.01 -0.68
C VAL A 30 2.72 55.95 -2.19
N SER A 31 2.47 57.10 -2.78
CA SER A 31 2.57 57.35 -4.22
C SER A 31 4.03 57.56 -4.61
N SER A 32 4.50 56.83 -5.62
CA SER A 32 5.69 57.25 -6.39
C SER A 32 5.72 56.61 -7.78
N ILE A 33 5.43 57.40 -8.76
CA ILE A 33 6.09 57.68 -10.04
C ILE A 33 6.84 56.50 -10.70
N LEU A 34 6.31 56.10 -11.89
CA LEU A 34 6.94 55.26 -12.92
C LEU A 34 8.08 56.02 -13.63
N PRO A 35 9.10 55.28 -14.11
CA PRO A 35 9.52 55.43 -15.49
C PRO A 35 9.40 54.11 -16.24
N SER A 36 8.81 54.18 -17.42
CA SER A 36 8.79 53.18 -18.46
C SER A 36 10.19 52.95 -19.02
N SER A 37 10.65 51.74 -18.95
CA SER A 37 11.70 51.23 -19.86
C SER A 37 11.39 49.80 -20.20
N GLY A 38 11.12 49.58 -21.47
CA GLY A 38 10.83 48.25 -22.00
C GLY A 38 12.07 47.36 -21.93
N CYS A 39 11.85 46.16 -21.39
CA CYS A 39 12.66 45.00 -21.68
C CYS A 39 11.72 43.84 -21.83
N SER A 40 11.58 43.37 -23.05
CA SER A 40 10.91 42.10 -23.37
C SER A 40 11.85 40.96 -22.93
N ASP A 41 11.75 40.59 -21.67
CA ASP A 41 12.30 39.32 -21.21
C ASP A 41 11.33 38.18 -21.56
N THR A 42 11.68 37.50 -22.62
CA THR A 42 11.14 36.17 -22.97
C THR A 42 11.33 35.28 -21.76
N MET A 43 10.28 35.10 -20.97
CA MET A 43 10.24 34.06 -19.94
C MET A 43 10.39 32.72 -20.66
N LYS A 44 11.64 32.21 -20.73
CA LYS A 44 11.89 30.80 -20.96
C LYS A 44 11.23 30.06 -19.82
N GLY A 45 10.05 29.50 -20.12
CA GLY A 45 9.38 28.57 -19.22
C GLY A 45 10.37 27.45 -18.90
N SER A 46 10.90 27.50 -17.68
CA SER A 46 11.59 26.34 -17.09
C SER A 46 10.57 25.23 -17.04
N SER A 47 10.59 24.35 -18.01
CA SER A 47 9.91 23.07 -17.92
C SER A 47 10.56 22.35 -16.74
N ARG A 48 9.97 22.46 -15.54
CA ARG A 48 10.26 21.54 -14.46
C ARG A 48 9.97 20.16 -15.02
N GLN A 49 11.00 19.45 -15.42
CA GLN A 49 10.90 18.03 -15.71
C GLN A 49 10.29 17.40 -14.47
N ALA A 50 9.09 16.85 -14.61
CA ALA A 50 8.48 16.05 -13.59
C ALA A 50 9.50 14.98 -13.15
N PRO A 51 9.64 14.70 -11.85
CA PRO A 51 10.56 13.67 -11.38
C PRO A 51 10.23 12.37 -12.11
N LYS A 52 11.25 11.75 -12.73
CA LYS A 52 11.16 10.45 -13.42
C LYS A 52 10.99 9.34 -12.37
N GLY A 53 9.91 9.39 -11.59
CA GLY A 53 9.52 8.35 -10.65
C GLY A 53 8.63 7.30 -11.31
N LEU A 54 8.47 6.15 -10.66
CA LEU A 54 7.59 5.08 -11.13
C LEU A 54 6.13 5.53 -11.25
N ILE A 55 5.69 6.42 -10.39
CA ILE A 55 4.32 6.95 -10.33
C ILE A 55 4.24 8.23 -11.16
N GLY A 56 3.40 8.20 -12.18
CA GLY A 56 3.13 9.34 -13.07
C GLY A 56 1.68 9.82 -12.98
N ARG A 57 1.39 10.91 -13.72
CA ARG A 57 0.01 11.44 -13.80
C ARG A 57 -0.92 10.40 -14.46
N HIS A 58 -2.16 10.33 -13.96
CA HIS A 58 -3.23 9.45 -14.44
C HIS A 58 -2.91 7.95 -14.31
N ASN A 59 -1.87 7.58 -13.56
CA ASN A 59 -1.56 6.17 -13.39
C ASN A 59 -2.66 5.42 -12.65
N VAL A 60 -2.90 4.20 -13.13
CA VAL A 60 -3.70 3.18 -12.46
C VAL A 60 -2.75 2.28 -11.67
N ILE A 61 -2.91 2.25 -10.36
CA ILE A 61 -2.08 1.47 -9.43
C ILE A 61 -2.94 0.36 -8.83
N LEU A 62 -2.53 -0.87 -9.01
CA LEU A 62 -3.25 -2.06 -8.55
C LEU A 62 -2.44 -2.81 -7.50
N PHE A 63 -3.06 -3.06 -6.35
CA PHE A 63 -2.54 -3.96 -5.32
C PHE A 63 -3.27 -5.30 -5.40
N GLN A 64 -2.50 -6.38 -5.55
CA GLN A 64 -2.94 -7.77 -5.61
C GLN A 64 -2.30 -8.59 -4.49
N GLY A 65 -3.00 -9.62 -4.04
CA GLY A 65 -2.49 -10.49 -3.00
C GLY A 65 -3.58 -11.27 -2.26
N ASP A 66 -3.23 -11.68 -1.08
CA ASP A 66 -4.05 -12.46 -0.14
C ASP A 66 -4.68 -11.60 0.97
N SER A 67 -4.86 -12.20 2.17
CA SER A 67 -5.46 -11.54 3.35
C SER A 67 -4.69 -10.31 3.83
N ILE A 68 -3.37 -10.30 3.66
CA ILE A 68 -2.53 -9.17 4.08
C ILE A 68 -2.82 -7.93 3.21
N THR A 69 -3.12 -8.16 1.93
CA THR A 69 -3.51 -7.10 0.98
C THR A 69 -5.01 -6.78 1.09
N ASP A 70 -5.88 -7.80 1.22
CA ASP A 70 -7.34 -7.66 1.42
C ASP A 70 -7.65 -6.78 2.64
N ALA A 71 -7.10 -7.14 3.79
CA ALA A 71 -7.22 -6.42 5.06
C ALA A 71 -8.66 -5.95 5.35
N GLY A 72 -9.65 -6.81 5.10
CA GLY A 72 -11.06 -6.53 5.36
C GLY A 72 -11.70 -5.49 4.44
N ARG A 73 -11.21 -5.38 3.20
CA ARG A 73 -11.79 -4.48 2.20
C ARG A 73 -13.24 -4.84 1.87
N ASP A 74 -14.05 -3.84 1.60
CA ASP A 74 -15.40 -4.02 1.08
C ASP A 74 -15.36 -4.29 -0.44
N ARG A 75 -15.62 -5.54 -0.81
CA ARG A 75 -15.61 -5.97 -2.23
C ARG A 75 -16.79 -5.40 -3.03
N ALA A 76 -17.89 -5.04 -2.39
CA ALA A 76 -19.00 -4.40 -3.09
C ALA A 76 -18.63 -3.00 -3.62
N SER A 77 -17.66 -2.35 -2.96
CA SER A 77 -17.14 -1.03 -3.33
C SER A 77 -15.95 -1.07 -4.30
N GLU A 78 -15.49 -2.25 -4.72
CA GLU A 78 -14.22 -2.43 -5.46
C GLU A 78 -14.18 -1.82 -6.87
N LYS A 79 -15.33 -1.49 -7.45
CA LYS A 79 -15.41 -0.91 -8.80
C LYS A 79 -14.86 0.52 -8.87
N ASN A 80 -14.91 1.24 -7.75
CA ASN A 80 -14.52 2.65 -7.69
C ASN A 80 -13.08 2.78 -7.21
N ALA A 81 -12.23 3.42 -8.02
CA ALA A 81 -10.88 3.78 -7.60
C ALA A 81 -10.92 4.69 -6.37
N ASN A 82 -9.88 4.61 -5.54
CA ASN A 82 -9.70 5.49 -4.38
C ASN A 82 -10.83 5.42 -3.34
N ASN A 83 -11.67 4.38 -3.40
CA ASN A 83 -12.75 4.21 -2.44
C ASN A 83 -12.18 3.69 -1.10
N PRO A 84 -12.31 4.42 0.02
CA PRO A 84 -11.69 4.03 1.28
C PRO A 84 -12.20 2.68 1.81
N ARG A 85 -13.45 2.30 1.55
CA ARG A 85 -13.98 0.98 1.94
C ARG A 85 -13.34 -0.15 1.14
N ALA A 86 -13.05 0.09 -0.15
CA ALA A 86 -12.43 -0.88 -1.03
C ALA A 86 -10.91 -1.03 -0.79
N MET A 87 -10.28 -0.11 -0.05
CA MET A 87 -8.85 -0.19 0.29
C MET A 87 -8.56 -1.13 1.46
N GLY A 88 -9.55 -1.49 2.27
CA GLY A 88 -9.34 -2.22 3.52
C GLY A 88 -8.77 -1.32 4.61
N ASN A 89 -8.23 -1.94 5.67
CA ASN A 89 -7.63 -1.23 6.81
C ASN A 89 -6.15 -1.58 7.05
N GLY A 90 -5.49 -2.13 6.02
CA GLY A 90 -4.11 -2.57 6.04
C GLY A 90 -3.12 -1.60 5.41
N TYR A 91 -1.95 -2.14 5.03
CA TYR A 91 -0.86 -1.35 4.44
C TYR A 91 -1.26 -0.66 3.13
N VAL A 92 -2.18 -1.26 2.34
CA VAL A 92 -2.66 -0.68 1.06
C VAL A 92 -3.39 0.63 1.31
N PHE A 93 -4.27 0.68 2.32
CA PHE A 93 -4.97 1.91 2.68
C PHE A 93 -4.00 3.05 3.04
N ILE A 94 -2.98 2.73 3.85
CA ILE A 94 -1.98 3.72 4.29
C ILE A 94 -1.16 4.21 3.09
N ALA A 95 -0.66 3.29 2.25
CA ALA A 95 0.11 3.64 1.06
C ALA A 95 -0.71 4.45 0.05
N ALA A 96 -1.96 4.05 -0.21
CA ALA A 96 -2.86 4.77 -1.10
C ALA A 96 -3.17 6.19 -0.57
N SER A 97 -3.45 6.33 0.72
CA SER A 97 -3.71 7.63 1.34
C SER A 97 -2.54 8.58 1.19
N GLN A 98 -1.31 8.09 1.39
CA GLN A 98 -0.11 8.90 1.24
C GLN A 98 0.15 9.26 -0.22
N LEU A 99 0.02 8.32 -1.17
CA LEU A 99 0.17 8.60 -2.60
C LEU A 99 -0.81 9.67 -3.08
N LEU A 100 -2.09 9.57 -2.68
CA LEU A 100 -3.10 10.55 -3.06
C LEU A 100 -2.83 11.94 -2.47
N ALA A 101 -2.27 12.02 -1.27
CA ALA A 101 -1.90 13.28 -0.65
C ALA A 101 -0.66 13.92 -1.30
N GLU A 102 0.39 13.11 -1.56
CA GLU A 102 1.65 13.58 -2.15
C GLU A 102 1.53 13.92 -3.64
N HIS A 103 0.59 13.27 -4.35
CA HIS A 103 0.34 13.43 -5.79
C HIS A 103 -1.08 13.94 -6.07
N SER A 104 -1.56 14.90 -5.30
CA SER A 104 -2.94 15.41 -5.37
C SER A 104 -3.33 15.99 -6.73
N ASP A 105 -2.35 16.44 -7.52
CA ASP A 105 -2.53 16.95 -8.87
C ASP A 105 -2.37 15.88 -9.97
N ALA A 106 -1.98 14.65 -9.61
CA ALA A 106 -1.67 13.58 -10.57
C ALA A 106 -2.88 12.76 -11.02
N ASN A 107 -4.04 12.92 -10.40
CA ASN A 107 -5.27 12.18 -10.72
C ASN A 107 -5.06 10.65 -10.77
N LEU A 108 -4.48 10.09 -9.70
CA LEU A 108 -4.21 8.67 -9.59
C LEU A 108 -5.50 7.85 -9.39
N SER A 109 -5.52 6.64 -9.95
CA SER A 109 -6.58 5.65 -9.72
C SER A 109 -5.97 4.43 -9.01
N ILE A 110 -6.30 4.23 -7.73
CA ILE A 110 -5.72 3.15 -6.92
C ILE A 110 -6.79 2.11 -6.59
N TYR A 111 -6.44 0.83 -6.76
CA TYR A 111 -7.32 -0.31 -6.50
C TYR A 111 -6.64 -1.32 -5.59
N ASN A 112 -7.41 -1.87 -4.65
CA ASN A 112 -7.06 -3.06 -3.88
C ASN A 112 -7.92 -4.25 -4.36
N ARG A 113 -7.25 -5.32 -4.81
CA ARG A 113 -7.87 -6.55 -5.28
C ARG A 113 -7.36 -7.78 -4.51
N GLY A 114 -6.84 -7.58 -3.30
CA GLY A 114 -6.51 -8.67 -2.39
C GLY A 114 -7.74 -9.54 -2.07
N ILE A 115 -7.55 -10.85 -1.93
CA ILE A 115 -8.58 -11.80 -1.48
C ILE A 115 -7.96 -12.74 -0.45
N SER A 116 -8.50 -12.73 0.76
CA SER A 116 -8.04 -13.56 1.87
C SER A 116 -7.95 -15.04 1.49
N GLY A 117 -6.87 -15.70 1.89
CA GLY A 117 -6.62 -17.12 1.65
C GLY A 117 -6.06 -17.44 0.26
N ASN A 118 -5.95 -16.46 -0.66
CA ASN A 118 -5.48 -16.74 -2.01
C ASN A 118 -4.02 -17.21 -2.04
N LYS A 119 -3.77 -18.09 -2.99
CA LYS A 119 -2.49 -18.60 -3.47
C LYS A 119 -2.24 -18.11 -4.90
N VAL A 120 -1.05 -18.32 -5.44
CA VAL A 120 -0.68 -17.81 -6.77
C VAL A 120 -1.68 -18.25 -7.84
N PHE A 121 -2.04 -19.52 -7.91
CA PHE A 121 -2.98 -20.02 -8.93
C PHE A 121 -4.35 -19.34 -8.84
N GLN A 122 -4.81 -18.99 -7.62
CA GLN A 122 -6.08 -18.27 -7.43
C GLN A 122 -6.01 -16.81 -7.86
N LEU A 123 -4.84 -16.18 -7.84
CA LEU A 123 -4.65 -14.90 -8.54
C LEU A 123 -4.80 -15.07 -10.04
N ALA A 124 -4.20 -16.12 -10.62
CA ALA A 124 -4.29 -16.41 -12.05
C ALA A 124 -5.73 -16.65 -12.52
N ASP A 125 -6.54 -17.37 -11.74
CA ASP A 125 -7.95 -17.67 -12.05
C ASP A 125 -8.83 -16.41 -12.18
N ARG A 126 -8.50 -15.36 -11.47
CA ARG A 126 -9.26 -14.09 -11.47
C ARG A 126 -8.55 -12.94 -12.16
N TRP A 127 -7.41 -13.19 -12.82
CA TRP A 127 -6.53 -12.16 -13.34
C TRP A 127 -7.17 -11.25 -14.38
N ASP A 128 -8.03 -11.79 -15.25
CA ASP A 128 -8.77 -10.99 -16.23
C ASP A 128 -9.62 -9.91 -15.58
N LYS A 129 -10.47 -10.33 -14.66
CA LYS A 129 -11.42 -9.46 -13.98
C LYS A 129 -10.73 -8.45 -13.05
N ASP A 130 -9.70 -8.92 -12.32
CA ASP A 130 -9.14 -8.17 -11.21
C ASP A 130 -7.82 -7.45 -11.55
N CYS A 131 -7.28 -7.67 -12.78
CA CYS A 131 -6.06 -7.02 -13.23
C CYS A 131 -6.19 -6.49 -14.68
N ILE A 132 -6.38 -7.39 -15.67
CA ILE A 132 -6.27 -7.03 -17.09
C ILE A 132 -7.29 -5.96 -17.49
N VAL A 133 -8.54 -6.10 -17.06
CA VAL A 133 -9.64 -5.14 -17.35
C VAL A 133 -9.35 -3.74 -16.81
N LEU A 134 -8.60 -3.63 -15.71
CA LEU A 134 -8.24 -2.35 -15.11
C LEU A 134 -7.12 -1.62 -15.85
N LYS A 135 -6.38 -2.34 -16.72
CA LYS A 135 -5.23 -1.81 -17.49
C LYS A 135 -4.25 -1.02 -16.60
N PRO A 136 -3.75 -1.61 -15.51
CA PRO A 136 -2.90 -0.89 -14.58
C PRO A 136 -1.54 -0.51 -15.20
N ASP A 137 -1.05 0.67 -14.83
CA ASP A 137 0.33 1.09 -15.11
C ASP A 137 1.32 0.47 -14.12
N VAL A 138 0.86 0.22 -12.89
CA VAL A 138 1.65 -0.39 -11.82
C VAL A 138 0.85 -1.53 -11.18
N VAL A 139 1.42 -2.73 -11.15
CA VAL A 139 0.86 -3.88 -10.43
C VAL A 139 1.77 -4.27 -9.30
N SER A 140 1.28 -4.19 -8.06
CA SER A 140 1.96 -4.63 -6.85
C SER A 140 1.36 -5.95 -6.37
N ILE A 141 2.21 -6.96 -6.15
CA ILE A 141 1.78 -8.31 -5.79
C ILE A 141 2.48 -8.73 -4.51
N LEU A 142 1.69 -9.10 -3.48
CA LEU A 142 2.15 -9.77 -2.27
C LEU A 142 1.41 -11.10 -2.14
N ILE A 143 2.13 -12.21 -2.38
CA ILE A 143 1.56 -13.56 -2.39
C ILE A 143 2.61 -14.61 -2.02
N GLY A 144 2.18 -15.73 -1.45
CA GLY A 144 3.05 -16.88 -1.15
C GLY A 144 2.89 -17.45 0.25
N VAL A 145 2.40 -16.65 1.22
CA VAL A 145 2.22 -17.13 2.59
C VAL A 145 1.19 -18.26 2.67
N ASN A 146 0.10 -18.18 1.91
CA ASN A 146 -0.92 -19.24 1.89
C ASN A 146 -0.53 -20.44 1.05
N ASP A 147 0.39 -20.29 0.11
CA ASP A 147 0.92 -21.43 -0.66
C ASP A 147 1.63 -22.42 0.29
N ILE A 148 2.40 -21.93 1.26
CA ILE A 148 3.01 -22.79 2.27
C ILE A 148 2.08 -23.08 3.45
N TRP A 149 1.37 -22.09 4.01
CA TRP A 149 0.53 -22.31 5.19
C TRP A 149 -0.53 -23.38 4.97
N HIS A 150 -1.22 -23.31 3.82
CA HIS A 150 -2.23 -24.32 3.47
C HIS A 150 -1.64 -25.68 3.14
N THR A 151 -0.37 -25.73 2.70
CA THR A 151 0.36 -26.99 2.57
C THR A 151 0.68 -27.57 3.95
N LEU A 152 1.17 -26.77 4.89
CA LEU A 152 1.51 -27.22 6.24
C LEU A 152 0.28 -27.72 7.03
N ASN A 153 -0.90 -27.15 6.81
CA ASN A 153 -2.13 -27.59 7.48
C ASN A 153 -2.92 -28.66 6.70
N GLY A 154 -2.38 -29.11 5.54
CA GLY A 154 -2.96 -30.19 4.74
C GLY A 154 -4.14 -29.80 3.83
N SER A 155 -4.52 -28.52 3.77
CA SER A 155 -5.64 -28.06 2.93
C SER A 155 -5.24 -27.74 1.48
N TYR A 156 -3.95 -27.79 1.18
CA TYR A 156 -3.39 -27.63 -0.16
C TYR A 156 -2.20 -28.57 -0.38
N LYS A 157 -2.03 -29.05 -1.61
CA LYS A 157 -0.90 -29.90 -2.02
C LYS A 157 0.07 -29.11 -2.91
N GLY A 158 0.55 -27.97 -2.40
CA GLY A 158 1.50 -27.14 -3.10
C GLY A 158 2.94 -27.53 -2.80
N THR A 159 3.85 -27.16 -3.71
CA THR A 159 5.30 -27.23 -3.51
C THR A 159 5.93 -25.93 -3.97
N ILE A 160 7.20 -25.72 -3.66
CA ILE A 160 7.94 -24.54 -4.11
C ILE A 160 8.03 -24.48 -5.66
N GLU A 161 8.12 -25.64 -6.33
CA GLU A 161 8.16 -25.72 -7.80
C GLU A 161 6.81 -25.29 -8.40
N ILE A 162 5.68 -25.67 -7.79
CA ILE A 162 4.34 -25.25 -8.21
C ILE A 162 4.22 -23.72 -8.03
N TYR A 163 4.63 -23.19 -6.88
CA TYR A 163 4.64 -21.74 -6.62
C TYR A 163 5.47 -20.98 -7.66
N GLU A 164 6.71 -21.42 -7.92
CA GLU A 164 7.58 -20.75 -8.90
C GLU A 164 6.99 -20.83 -10.31
N ARG A 165 6.53 -22.00 -10.73
CA ARG A 165 5.92 -22.22 -12.05
C ARG A 165 4.70 -21.31 -12.27
N ASP A 166 3.78 -21.32 -11.31
CA ASP A 166 2.52 -20.58 -11.43
C ASP A 166 2.74 -19.09 -11.35
N TYR A 167 3.68 -18.63 -10.51
CA TYR A 167 4.00 -17.21 -10.41
C TYR A 167 4.70 -16.69 -11.67
N ARG A 168 5.62 -17.47 -12.23
CA ARG A 168 6.25 -17.13 -13.53
C ARG A 168 5.22 -17.05 -14.64
N ALA A 169 4.34 -18.05 -14.76
CA ALA A 169 3.28 -18.06 -15.76
C ALA A 169 2.35 -16.83 -15.64
N LEU A 170 2.04 -16.40 -14.40
CA LEU A 170 1.27 -15.20 -14.14
C LEU A 170 2.01 -13.94 -14.58
N MET A 171 3.31 -13.84 -14.33
CA MET A 171 4.13 -12.69 -14.75
C MET A 171 4.29 -12.63 -16.28
N ASP A 172 4.54 -13.77 -16.93
CA ASP A 172 4.60 -13.87 -18.40
C ASP A 172 3.29 -13.43 -19.05
N ARG A 173 2.15 -13.90 -18.50
CA ARG A 173 0.84 -13.46 -18.94
C ARG A 173 0.66 -11.96 -18.77
N THR A 174 1.04 -11.43 -17.61
CA THR A 174 0.91 -10.00 -17.31
C THR A 174 1.72 -9.14 -18.29
N ARG A 175 2.96 -9.53 -18.58
CA ARG A 175 3.80 -8.82 -19.54
C ARG A 175 3.24 -8.86 -20.97
N ARG A 176 2.67 -10.00 -21.37
CA ARG A 176 2.08 -10.17 -22.71
C ARG A 176 0.81 -9.33 -22.88
N GLU A 177 -0.07 -9.33 -21.87
CA GLU A 177 -1.38 -8.67 -21.95
C GLU A 177 -1.35 -7.19 -21.56
N LEU A 178 -0.35 -6.78 -20.78
CA LEU A 178 -0.13 -5.39 -20.34
C LEU A 178 1.30 -4.94 -20.69
N PRO A 179 1.61 -4.74 -21.98
CA PRO A 179 2.94 -4.30 -22.37
C PRO A 179 3.24 -2.93 -21.76
N GLY A 180 4.41 -2.81 -21.10
CA GLY A 180 4.81 -1.58 -20.40
C GLY A 180 4.37 -1.48 -18.93
N VAL A 181 3.58 -2.43 -18.41
CA VAL A 181 3.22 -2.44 -16.99
C VAL A 181 4.47 -2.53 -16.12
N LYS A 182 4.48 -1.74 -15.05
CA LYS A 182 5.54 -1.75 -14.03
C LYS A 182 5.15 -2.73 -12.94
N LEU A 183 6.00 -3.73 -12.73
CA LEU A 183 5.76 -4.78 -11.74
C LEU A 183 6.47 -4.44 -10.43
N VAL A 184 5.74 -4.61 -9.32
CA VAL A 184 6.26 -4.53 -7.96
C VAL A 184 5.96 -5.86 -7.29
N ILE A 185 6.99 -6.65 -6.98
CA ILE A 185 6.87 -7.91 -6.25
C ILE A 185 7.28 -7.66 -4.81
N CYS A 186 6.34 -7.88 -3.89
CA CYS A 186 6.57 -7.77 -2.47
C CYS A 186 7.01 -9.12 -1.92
N GLU A 187 8.05 -9.10 -1.08
CA GLU A 187 8.55 -10.30 -0.41
C GLU A 187 7.48 -10.87 0.52
N PRO A 188 7.09 -12.15 0.39
CA PRO A 188 6.29 -12.80 1.43
C PRO A 188 7.10 -12.83 2.73
N PHE A 189 6.44 -12.67 3.87
CA PHE A 189 7.08 -12.60 5.18
C PHE A 189 6.29 -13.36 6.23
N VAL A 190 6.98 -13.80 7.26
CA VAL A 190 6.40 -14.32 8.49
C VAL A 190 7.26 -13.95 9.69
N LEU A 191 6.66 -13.85 10.86
CA LEU A 191 7.35 -13.63 12.13
C LEU A 191 7.21 -14.86 13.03
N ARG A 192 8.30 -15.27 13.69
CA ARG A 192 8.31 -16.45 14.57
C ARG A 192 7.50 -16.23 15.85
N CYS A 193 6.19 -16.26 15.71
CA CYS A 193 5.23 -16.19 16.81
C CYS A 193 3.85 -16.68 16.34
N GLY A 194 2.91 -16.86 17.24
CA GLY A 194 1.54 -17.24 16.91
C GLY A 194 1.43 -18.55 16.15
N ALA A 195 0.94 -18.51 14.93
CA ALA A 195 0.80 -19.67 14.05
C ALA A 195 2.13 -20.12 13.39
N VAL A 196 3.14 -19.24 13.40
CA VAL A 196 4.42 -19.48 12.74
C VAL A 196 5.42 -20.16 13.71
N ASN A 197 5.71 -21.41 13.47
CA ASN A 197 6.62 -22.24 14.25
C ASN A 197 7.73 -22.84 13.39
N ASP A 198 8.57 -23.68 13.96
CA ASP A 198 9.73 -24.26 13.26
C ASP A 198 9.36 -25.13 12.05
N LYS A 199 8.13 -25.64 11.94
CA LYS A 199 7.67 -26.41 10.77
C LYS A 199 7.61 -25.57 9.49
N TRP A 200 7.60 -24.24 9.61
CA TRP A 200 7.62 -23.36 8.45
C TRP A 200 8.99 -23.29 7.78
N PHE A 201 10.06 -23.68 8.49
CA PHE A 201 11.44 -23.46 8.08
C PHE A 201 12.18 -24.78 7.86
N PRO A 202 13.08 -24.85 6.87
CA PRO A 202 13.54 -23.74 6.01
C PRO A 202 12.63 -23.45 4.83
N GLU A 203 11.51 -24.18 4.66
CA GLU A 203 10.70 -24.16 3.44
C GLU A 203 10.22 -22.73 3.08
N PHE A 204 9.77 -21.95 4.06
CA PHE A 204 9.33 -20.56 3.82
C PHE A 204 10.43 -19.67 3.21
N ASP A 205 11.68 -19.92 3.56
CA ASP A 205 12.81 -19.16 3.01
C ASP A 205 12.98 -19.41 1.50
N HIS A 206 12.60 -20.59 1.00
CA HIS A 206 12.58 -20.89 -0.44
C HIS A 206 11.52 -20.05 -1.17
N TYR A 207 10.32 -19.84 -0.58
CA TYR A 207 9.28 -18.97 -1.16
C TYR A 207 9.74 -17.52 -1.26
N ARG A 208 10.43 -17.01 -0.24
CA ARG A 208 11.03 -15.67 -0.23
C ARG A 208 12.10 -15.52 -1.31
N ALA A 209 13.03 -16.48 -1.38
CA ALA A 209 14.10 -16.50 -2.37
C ALA A 209 13.54 -16.56 -3.80
N THR A 210 12.52 -17.38 -4.01
CA THR A 210 11.83 -17.52 -5.32
C THR A 210 11.13 -16.22 -5.72
N ALA A 211 10.40 -15.55 -4.82
CA ALA A 211 9.79 -14.26 -5.11
C ALA A 211 10.85 -13.21 -5.51
N LYS A 212 11.98 -13.17 -4.83
CA LYS A 212 13.10 -12.29 -5.15
C LYS A 212 13.71 -12.60 -6.52
N LYS A 213 13.91 -13.89 -6.84
CA LYS A 213 14.41 -14.34 -8.14
C LYS A 213 13.45 -13.95 -9.27
N ILE A 214 12.14 -14.19 -9.10
CA ILE A 214 11.12 -13.78 -10.07
C ILE A 214 11.15 -12.26 -10.27
N ALA A 215 11.26 -11.48 -9.20
CA ALA A 215 11.37 -10.03 -9.33
C ALA A 215 12.58 -9.62 -10.21
N ALA A 216 13.73 -10.24 -10.02
CA ALA A 216 14.92 -9.97 -10.82
C ALA A 216 14.72 -10.38 -12.29
N ASP A 217 14.21 -11.60 -12.55
CA ASP A 217 14.04 -12.15 -13.89
C ASP A 217 13.02 -11.36 -14.73
N PHE A 218 12.01 -10.78 -14.09
CA PHE A 218 10.99 -9.95 -14.72
C PHE A 218 11.27 -8.44 -14.66
N ASN A 219 12.47 -8.04 -14.24
CA ASN A 219 12.81 -6.63 -14.03
C ASN A 219 11.74 -5.88 -13.23
N ALA A 220 11.23 -6.52 -12.17
CA ALA A 220 10.26 -5.97 -11.24
C ALA A 220 10.97 -5.30 -10.06
N ILE A 221 10.33 -4.29 -9.49
CA ILE A 221 10.77 -3.69 -8.24
C ILE A 221 10.51 -4.70 -7.12
N PHE A 222 11.51 -4.98 -6.30
CA PHE A 222 11.38 -5.88 -5.15
C PHE A 222 11.24 -5.08 -3.85
N VAL A 223 10.15 -5.33 -3.11
CA VAL A 223 9.92 -4.73 -1.79
C VAL A 223 10.28 -5.73 -0.69
N PRO A 224 11.35 -5.53 0.07
CA PRO A 224 11.90 -6.53 1.00
C PRO A 224 11.18 -6.48 2.37
N PHE A 225 9.95 -6.97 2.46
CA PHE A 225 9.16 -6.90 3.70
C PHE A 225 9.74 -7.73 4.85
N GLN A 226 10.30 -8.91 4.58
CA GLN A 226 10.92 -9.69 5.66
C GLN A 226 12.10 -8.96 6.28
N SER A 227 13.01 -8.42 5.46
CA SER A 227 14.15 -7.67 5.98
C SER A 227 13.73 -6.44 6.79
N MET A 228 12.63 -5.80 6.41
CA MET A 228 12.05 -4.70 7.16
C MET A 228 11.56 -5.18 8.54
N PHE A 229 10.83 -6.31 8.60
CA PHE A 229 10.38 -6.87 9.87
C PHE A 229 11.53 -7.42 10.72
N ASP A 230 12.55 -8.04 10.11
CA ASP A 230 13.76 -8.48 10.81
C ASP A 230 14.50 -7.34 11.53
N ALA A 231 14.45 -6.14 10.95
CA ALA A 231 14.93 -4.93 11.60
C ALA A 231 14.00 -4.45 12.72
N ALA A 232 12.69 -4.53 12.51
CA ALA A 232 11.68 -4.06 13.47
C ALA A 232 11.62 -4.91 14.74
N VAL A 233 11.81 -6.22 14.64
CA VAL A 233 11.79 -7.14 15.79
C VAL A 233 12.96 -6.94 16.75
N LYS A 234 13.99 -6.19 16.36
CA LYS A 234 15.05 -5.76 17.27
C LYS A 234 14.60 -4.73 18.30
N ASN A 235 13.53 -4.02 18.01
CA ASN A 235 12.98 -2.95 18.87
C ASN A 235 11.74 -3.39 19.65
N SER A 236 10.96 -4.34 19.12
CA SER A 236 9.73 -4.84 19.76
C SER A 236 9.52 -6.31 19.37
N PRO A 237 8.90 -7.13 20.23
CA PRO A 237 8.78 -8.57 19.97
C PRO A 237 7.92 -8.84 18.71
N PRO A 238 8.09 -10.01 18.05
CA PRO A 238 7.40 -10.35 16.81
C PRO A 238 5.87 -10.17 16.86
N ASN A 239 5.23 -10.56 17.95
CA ASN A 239 3.78 -10.46 18.14
C ASN A 239 3.25 -9.02 18.24
N TYR A 240 4.10 -8.04 18.51
CA TYR A 240 3.74 -6.63 18.43
C TYR A 240 3.46 -6.21 16.97
N TRP A 241 4.23 -6.76 16.03
CA TRP A 241 4.15 -6.43 14.62
C TRP A 241 3.12 -7.27 13.85
N ALA A 242 2.99 -8.56 14.23
CA ALA A 242 1.98 -9.49 13.70
C ALA A 242 1.66 -10.52 14.78
N ALA A 243 0.51 -10.42 15.42
CA ALA A 243 0.18 -11.23 16.59
C ALA A 243 0.15 -12.75 16.32
N ASP A 244 -0.28 -13.14 15.14
CA ASP A 244 -0.29 -14.54 14.67
C ASP A 244 0.95 -14.92 13.85
N GLY A 245 1.88 -13.99 13.66
CA GLY A 245 3.09 -14.16 12.86
C GLY A 245 2.91 -13.91 11.37
N VAL A 246 1.68 -13.69 10.88
CA VAL A 246 1.34 -13.53 9.44
C VAL A 246 0.66 -12.21 9.16
N HIS A 247 -0.41 -11.88 9.91
CA HIS A 247 -1.22 -10.70 9.66
C HIS A 247 -0.68 -9.51 10.45
N PRO A 248 -0.23 -8.44 9.77
CA PRO A 248 0.40 -7.31 10.43
C PRO A 248 -0.60 -6.54 11.30
N SER A 249 -0.13 -6.09 12.46
CA SER A 249 -0.82 -5.12 13.31
C SER A 249 -0.90 -3.75 12.62
N MET A 250 -1.59 -2.79 13.23
CA MET A 250 -1.59 -1.40 12.72
C MET A 250 -0.17 -0.85 12.54
N ALA A 251 0.73 -1.13 13.51
CA ALA A 251 2.12 -0.72 13.42
C ALA A 251 2.86 -1.46 12.30
N GLY A 252 2.63 -2.77 12.15
CA GLY A 252 3.16 -3.58 11.05
C GLY A 252 2.69 -3.09 9.68
N CYS A 253 1.40 -2.78 9.53
CA CYS A 253 0.84 -2.21 8.32
C CYS A 253 1.48 -0.85 7.95
N HIS A 254 1.74 -0.01 8.96
CA HIS A 254 2.43 1.26 8.74
C HIS A 254 3.84 1.06 8.21
N LEU A 255 4.63 0.16 8.83
CA LEU A 255 5.97 -0.16 8.36
C LEU A 255 5.97 -0.70 6.92
N MET A 256 5.02 -1.59 6.59
CA MET A 256 4.88 -2.12 5.23
C MET A 256 4.58 -1.02 4.23
N ALA A 257 3.64 -0.13 4.54
CA ALA A 257 3.32 1.01 3.67
C ALA A 257 4.54 1.91 3.43
N GLN A 258 5.29 2.24 4.49
CA GLN A 258 6.50 3.06 4.37
C GLN A 258 7.60 2.35 3.56
N ALA A 259 7.80 1.05 3.75
CA ALA A 259 8.76 0.27 2.98
C ALA A 259 8.40 0.24 1.49
N TRP A 260 7.11 0.02 1.17
CA TRP A 260 6.60 0.04 -0.20
C TRP A 260 6.80 1.41 -0.85
N LEU A 261 6.32 2.48 -0.23
CA LEU A 261 6.45 3.85 -0.72
C LEU A 261 7.90 4.25 -0.97
N LYS A 262 8.77 3.99 0.02
CA LYS A 262 10.20 4.29 -0.09
C LYS A 262 10.87 3.53 -1.24
N THR A 263 10.49 2.28 -1.47
CA THR A 263 11.07 1.45 -2.52
C THR A 263 10.60 1.90 -3.90
N VAL A 264 9.30 2.16 -4.04
CA VAL A 264 8.69 2.59 -5.31
C VAL A 264 9.09 4.03 -5.68
N SER A 265 9.22 4.95 -4.72
CA SER A 265 9.65 6.32 -5.00
C SER A 265 11.12 6.43 -5.45
N LYS A 266 11.96 5.47 -5.04
CA LYS A 266 13.37 5.41 -5.45
C LYS A 266 13.57 4.75 -6.82
N ALA A 267 12.58 3.98 -7.28
CA ALA A 267 12.64 3.32 -8.56
C ALA A 267 12.52 4.35 -9.68
N ARG A 268 13.43 4.25 -10.65
CA ARG A 268 13.37 5.06 -11.89
C ARG A 268 12.44 4.37 -12.88
N ALA A 269 11.70 5.17 -13.63
CA ALA A 269 10.82 4.68 -14.68
C ALA A 269 11.60 4.06 -15.82
#